data_0f684b60c7a0aec2d2bf6ac3f515c89c
#
_entry.id   0f684b60c7a0aec2d2bf6ac3f515c89c
#
_cell.length_a   1.000
_cell.length_b   1.000
_cell.length_c   1.000
_cell.angle_alpha   90.00
_cell.angle_beta   90.00
_cell.angle_gamma   90.00
#
_symmetry.space_group_name_H-M   'P 1'
#
loop_
_entity.id
_entity.type
_entity.pdbx_description
1 polymer ?
#
loop_
_entity_poly.entity_id
_entity_poly.type
_entity_poly.pdbx_seq_one_letter_code
_entity_poly.pdbx_strand_id
1 'polypeptide(L)'
;PIKSSAASDVYKRQVLGKYKKGVMFFIRHRWMVWASLIAAIALLVYLMSTTKTGLVPQEDQGVIMVNVSISPGSTLDETTKVMDKLEDILRDTPEIEHYARVAGYGLISGQGTSYGTIIVRLKDWSERKGKDHSSDAVVARLNGQFYGIKEAQIFSFQPAMIPGYGMGNSLELNLQDKTGGDMETFYQSVMQFLGALNQRPEVAMAYTAYAINFPQVSVEVDAAKCKRAGISPGAVLDALGSYCGGAYISNYNQFGKVYRVMMQASPEYRLDEQSLDNMFVRNGTEMAPVSQFVTLKKVLGPETTNRFNLYSSISANVNPAEGYSSGEVQKVIEEVAEQTLPTGYGYEYGGMAREEASSGGAQTIFIYAICIFLIYLILACLYESFFVPFAVIFSVPFGLMGSFLFAKLLGLENNIYLQTGVIMLIGLLAKTAILITEYAIERRRKGMGIVESAYSAAQVRLRPILMTVLTMIFGMLPLMFSSGAGANGNSSLGTGVVGGMVVGTLALLFVVPVFYIIFEFLQEKIRPPMEEEADVQVLLEKEKSEAERNNK
;
A
#
# COMPACT_ATOMS: atom_id res chain seq x y z
N PRO A 1 -0.84 28.14 47.91
CA PRO A 1 0.06 27.79 46.78
C PRO A 1 1.39 27.17 47.23
N ILE A 2 1.87 27.40 48.46
CA ILE A 2 3.18 26.91 48.94
C ILE A 2 3.20 25.39 49.20
N LYS A 3 2.07 24.77 49.59
CA LYS A 3 2.00 23.31 49.85
C LYS A 3 2.05 22.46 48.56
N SER A 4 1.58 22.97 47.42
CA SER A 4 1.62 22.23 46.15
C SER A 4 3.03 22.20 45.55
N SER A 5 3.86 23.23 45.76
CA SER A 5 5.25 23.26 45.28
C SER A 5 6.14 22.29 46.06
N ALA A 6 5.97 22.18 47.39
CA ALA A 6 6.74 21.27 48.22
C ALA A 6 6.48 19.79 47.89
N ALA A 7 5.23 19.39 47.67
CA ALA A 7 4.89 18.04 47.24
C ALA A 7 5.49 17.72 45.86
N SER A 8 5.41 18.66 44.91
CA SER A 8 6.03 18.54 43.59
C SER A 8 7.56 18.36 43.69
N ASP A 9 8.22 19.06 44.58
CA ASP A 9 9.67 18.96 44.73
C ASP A 9 10.11 17.67 45.43
N VAL A 10 9.31 17.14 46.36
CA VAL A 10 9.54 15.82 46.97
C VAL A 10 9.43 14.71 45.92
N TYR A 11 8.37 14.72 45.07
CA TYR A 11 8.24 13.76 43.98
C TYR A 11 9.39 13.86 42.98
N LYS A 12 9.80 15.06 42.59
CA LYS A 12 10.95 15.29 41.68
C LYS A 12 12.25 14.71 42.27
N ARG A 13 12.52 14.92 43.55
CA ARG A 13 13.69 14.37 44.24
C ARG A 13 13.66 12.85 44.31
N GLN A 14 12.50 12.23 44.53
CA GLN A 14 12.35 10.77 44.55
C GLN A 14 12.60 10.13 43.19
N VAL A 15 11.98 10.66 42.11
CA VAL A 15 12.18 10.17 40.74
C VAL A 15 13.64 10.31 40.31
N LEU A 16 14.23 11.49 40.56
CA LEU A 16 15.63 11.73 40.24
C LEU A 16 16.56 10.81 41.08
N GLY A 17 16.23 10.54 42.34
CA GLY A 17 17.00 9.64 43.21
C GLY A 17 16.99 8.19 42.68
N LYS A 18 15.83 7.68 42.24
CA LYS A 18 15.71 6.34 41.63
C LYS A 18 16.46 6.27 40.31
N TYR A 19 16.33 7.30 39.46
CA TYR A 19 17.04 7.40 38.20
C TYR A 19 18.55 7.39 38.37
N LYS A 20 19.07 8.20 39.29
CA LYS A 20 20.49 8.24 39.67
C LYS A 20 21.04 6.86 40.03
N LYS A 21 20.30 6.12 40.88
CA LYS A 21 20.68 4.76 41.28
C LYS A 21 20.70 3.81 40.07
N GLY A 22 19.70 3.92 39.18
CA GLY A 22 19.64 3.13 37.95
C GLY A 22 20.80 3.40 36.99
N VAL A 23 21.09 4.67 36.71
CA VAL A 23 22.24 5.05 35.86
C VAL A 23 23.55 4.55 36.44
N MET A 24 23.77 4.72 37.74
CA MET A 24 24.98 4.23 38.41
C MET A 24 25.08 2.70 38.39
N PHE A 25 23.99 1.99 38.50
CA PHE A 25 23.95 0.53 38.35
C PHE A 25 24.41 0.09 36.94
N PHE A 26 23.90 0.70 35.88
CA PHE A 26 24.31 0.39 34.51
C PHE A 26 25.76 0.82 34.22
N ILE A 27 26.25 1.92 34.79
CA ILE A 27 27.65 2.35 34.67
C ILE A 27 28.58 1.32 35.31
N ARG A 28 28.18 0.71 36.44
CA ARG A 28 28.98 -0.35 37.12
C ARG A 28 28.95 -1.67 36.35
N HIS A 29 27.82 -1.98 35.69
CA HIS A 29 27.61 -3.25 34.98
C HIS A 29 27.51 -3.02 33.45
N ARG A 30 28.54 -2.46 32.83
CA ARG A 30 28.54 -2.07 31.39
C ARG A 30 28.19 -3.21 30.43
N TRP A 31 28.51 -4.46 30.81
CA TRP A 31 28.16 -5.64 29.99
C TRP A 31 26.64 -5.80 29.81
N MET A 32 25.82 -5.38 30.80
CA MET A 32 24.36 -5.46 30.71
C MET A 32 23.79 -4.55 29.61
N VAL A 33 24.47 -3.44 29.30
CA VAL A 33 24.04 -2.55 28.23
C VAL A 33 24.25 -3.23 26.87
N TRP A 34 25.38 -3.94 26.67
CA TRP A 34 25.60 -4.74 25.48
C TRP A 34 24.61 -5.91 25.37
N ALA A 35 24.37 -6.60 26.48
CA ALA A 35 23.39 -7.68 26.54
C ALA A 35 21.97 -7.16 26.21
N SER A 36 21.57 -5.99 26.73
CA SER A 36 20.28 -5.36 26.42
C SER A 36 20.18 -4.92 24.95
N LEU A 37 21.27 -4.43 24.37
CA LEU A 37 21.31 -4.08 22.93
C LEU A 37 21.12 -5.32 22.06
N ILE A 38 21.86 -6.40 22.34
CA ILE A 38 21.74 -7.66 21.62
C ILE A 38 20.31 -8.21 21.75
N ALA A 39 19.75 -8.18 22.95
CA ALA A 39 18.37 -8.62 23.20
C ALA A 39 17.35 -7.74 22.44
N ALA A 40 17.55 -6.42 22.41
CA ALA A 40 16.69 -5.50 21.67
C ALA A 40 16.76 -5.75 20.15
N ILE A 41 17.96 -5.99 19.60
CA ILE A 41 18.14 -6.32 18.18
C ILE A 41 17.49 -7.68 17.85
N ALA A 42 17.71 -8.71 18.68
CA ALA A 42 17.10 -10.01 18.49
C ALA A 42 15.56 -9.94 18.53
N LEU A 43 15.01 -9.19 19.49
CA LEU A 43 13.57 -8.98 19.59
C LEU A 43 13.04 -8.14 18.42
N LEU A 44 13.77 -7.13 17.96
CA LEU A 44 13.42 -6.34 16.78
C LEU A 44 13.33 -7.23 15.54
N VAL A 45 14.34 -8.07 15.28
CA VAL A 45 14.34 -9.00 14.14
C VAL A 45 13.16 -9.97 14.23
N TYR A 46 12.92 -10.53 15.43
CA TYR A 46 11.76 -11.38 15.65
C TYR A 46 10.43 -10.66 15.40
N LEU A 47 10.26 -9.44 15.90
CA LEU A 47 9.05 -8.65 15.68
C LEU A 47 8.88 -8.30 14.19
N MET A 48 9.94 -7.88 13.50
CA MET A 48 9.89 -7.61 12.06
C MET A 48 9.49 -8.84 11.24
N SER A 49 10.01 -10.02 11.58
CA SER A 49 9.70 -11.26 10.85
C SER A 49 8.29 -11.79 11.13
N THR A 50 7.69 -11.45 12.27
CA THR A 50 6.36 -11.93 12.70
C THR A 50 5.26 -10.89 12.54
N THR A 51 5.57 -9.65 12.21
CA THR A 51 4.57 -8.61 11.90
C THR A 51 4.10 -8.78 10.47
N LYS A 52 2.79 -8.76 10.27
CA LYS A 52 2.16 -8.84 8.95
C LYS A 52 2.69 -7.72 8.05
N THR A 53 2.86 -8.02 6.76
CA THR A 53 3.35 -7.06 5.78
C THR A 53 2.22 -6.66 4.82
N GLY A 54 2.16 -5.39 4.49
CA GLY A 54 1.28 -4.81 3.49
C GLY A 54 1.87 -3.50 3.01
N LEU A 55 1.57 -3.06 1.78
CA LEU A 55 2.14 -1.81 1.26
C LEU A 55 1.36 -0.60 1.79
N VAL A 56 0.05 -0.58 1.56
CA VAL A 56 -0.86 0.50 1.98
C VAL A 56 -2.02 -0.12 2.75
N PRO A 57 -2.31 0.32 3.98
CA PRO A 57 -3.44 -0.21 4.73
C PRO A 57 -4.76 0.15 4.04
N GLN A 58 -5.72 -0.74 4.13
CA GLN A 58 -7.06 -0.47 3.62
C GLN A 58 -7.74 0.62 4.45
N GLU A 59 -8.39 1.55 3.74
CA GLU A 59 -9.09 2.69 4.35
C GLU A 59 -10.55 2.69 3.93
N ASP A 60 -11.44 3.05 4.83
CA ASP A 60 -12.83 3.30 4.49
C ASP A 60 -12.95 4.65 3.74
N GLN A 61 -13.02 4.58 2.41
CA GLN A 61 -13.17 5.77 1.55
C GLN A 61 -14.62 6.27 1.47
N GLY A 62 -15.58 5.57 2.07
CA GLY A 62 -17.00 5.87 1.96
C GLY A 62 -17.58 5.65 0.56
N VAL A 63 -16.88 4.86 -0.27
CA VAL A 63 -17.31 4.53 -1.65
C VAL A 63 -17.29 3.02 -1.82
N ILE A 64 -18.35 2.49 -2.43
CA ILE A 64 -18.46 1.09 -2.84
C ILE A 64 -18.76 1.05 -4.33
N MET A 65 -18.09 0.18 -5.05
CA MET A 65 -18.35 -0.10 -6.46
C MET A 65 -19.07 -1.44 -6.59
N VAL A 66 -20.14 -1.48 -7.38
CA VAL A 66 -20.89 -2.69 -7.68
C VAL A 66 -20.70 -2.99 -9.16
N ASN A 67 -20.15 -4.14 -9.47
CA ASN A 67 -20.02 -4.64 -10.84
C ASN A 67 -21.15 -5.64 -11.10
N VAL A 68 -21.84 -5.46 -12.22
CA VAL A 68 -22.96 -6.29 -12.66
C VAL A 68 -22.60 -6.91 -14.00
N SER A 69 -22.71 -8.21 -14.11
CA SER A 69 -22.53 -8.95 -15.35
C SER A 69 -23.66 -9.95 -15.49
N ILE A 70 -24.46 -9.80 -16.53
CA ILE A 70 -25.52 -10.76 -16.88
C ILE A 70 -25.03 -11.73 -17.97
N SER A 71 -25.89 -12.67 -18.36
CA SER A 71 -25.54 -13.66 -19.37
C SER A 71 -25.01 -12.99 -20.65
N PRO A 72 -23.92 -13.48 -21.23
CA PRO A 72 -23.38 -12.96 -22.48
C PRO A 72 -24.42 -12.90 -23.61
N GLY A 73 -24.47 -11.76 -24.33
CA GLY A 73 -25.44 -11.56 -25.42
C GLY A 73 -26.79 -11.01 -24.96
N SER A 74 -26.99 -10.74 -23.67
CA SER A 74 -28.21 -10.09 -23.16
C SER A 74 -28.33 -8.64 -23.65
N THR A 75 -29.56 -8.15 -23.68
CA THR A 75 -29.88 -6.78 -24.08
C THR A 75 -29.62 -5.78 -22.95
N LEU A 76 -29.47 -4.51 -23.31
CA LEU A 76 -29.32 -3.43 -22.33
C LEU A 76 -30.55 -3.29 -21.41
N ASP A 77 -31.75 -3.59 -21.97
CA ASP A 77 -32.98 -3.56 -21.18
C ASP A 77 -33.01 -4.64 -20.09
N GLU A 78 -32.48 -5.83 -20.38
CA GLU A 78 -32.34 -6.89 -19.37
C GLU A 78 -31.37 -6.50 -18.29
N THR A 79 -30.23 -5.92 -18.66
CA THR A 79 -29.27 -5.37 -17.69
C THR A 79 -29.92 -4.30 -16.82
N THR A 80 -30.68 -3.40 -17.42
CA THR A 80 -31.39 -2.33 -16.69
C THR A 80 -32.40 -2.90 -15.69
N LYS A 81 -33.17 -3.94 -16.05
CA LYS A 81 -34.11 -4.60 -15.14
C LYS A 81 -33.41 -5.24 -13.92
N VAL A 82 -32.22 -5.83 -14.14
CA VAL A 82 -31.44 -6.36 -13.02
C VAL A 82 -30.93 -5.22 -12.14
N MET A 83 -30.46 -4.12 -12.75
CA MET A 83 -30.01 -2.95 -12.00
C MET A 83 -31.14 -2.29 -11.20
N ASP A 84 -32.38 -2.29 -11.69
CA ASP A 84 -33.56 -1.80 -10.94
C ASP A 84 -33.76 -2.62 -9.65
N LYS A 85 -33.61 -3.96 -9.71
CA LYS A 85 -33.67 -4.82 -8.50
C LYS A 85 -32.55 -4.49 -7.49
N LEU A 86 -31.36 -4.14 -7.99
CA LEU A 86 -30.25 -3.74 -7.12
C LEU A 86 -30.51 -2.38 -6.46
N GLU A 87 -31.11 -1.44 -7.19
CA GLU A 87 -31.48 -0.13 -6.64
C GLU A 87 -32.44 -0.23 -5.46
N ASP A 88 -33.40 -1.17 -5.51
CA ASP A 88 -34.31 -1.40 -4.39
C ASP A 88 -33.54 -1.86 -3.15
N ILE A 89 -32.57 -2.78 -3.29
CA ILE A 89 -31.72 -3.22 -2.18
C ILE A 89 -30.86 -2.07 -1.64
N LEU A 90 -30.28 -1.26 -2.54
CA LEU A 90 -29.42 -0.13 -2.15
C LEU A 90 -30.22 0.96 -1.42
N ARG A 91 -31.47 1.21 -1.85
CA ARG A 91 -32.39 2.18 -1.21
C ARG A 91 -32.74 1.77 0.22
N ASP A 92 -32.89 0.47 0.45
CA ASP A 92 -33.24 -0.07 1.77
C ASP A 92 -32.02 -0.16 2.71
N THR A 93 -30.81 0.15 2.24
CA THR A 93 -29.57 0.10 3.02
C THR A 93 -29.32 1.46 3.70
N PRO A 94 -29.41 1.56 5.03
CA PRO A 94 -29.42 2.84 5.75
C PRO A 94 -28.10 3.62 5.71
N GLU A 95 -26.97 2.95 5.45
CA GLU A 95 -25.63 3.55 5.37
C GLU A 95 -25.36 4.26 4.04
N ILE A 96 -26.21 4.03 3.03
CA ILE A 96 -26.05 4.62 1.70
C ILE A 96 -26.65 6.03 1.70
N GLU A 97 -25.87 6.99 1.18
CA GLU A 97 -26.30 8.36 0.98
C GLU A 97 -26.81 8.59 -0.45
N HIS A 98 -25.97 8.21 -1.43
CA HIS A 98 -26.27 8.36 -2.85
C HIS A 98 -25.70 7.19 -3.64
N TYR A 99 -26.28 6.96 -4.81
CA TYR A 99 -25.73 6.04 -5.79
C TYR A 99 -25.95 6.56 -7.22
N ALA A 100 -25.04 6.16 -8.12
CA ALA A 100 -25.14 6.44 -9.54
C ALA A 100 -24.98 5.13 -10.31
N ARG A 101 -25.86 4.88 -11.29
CA ARG A 101 -25.77 3.70 -12.15
C ARG A 101 -25.34 4.03 -13.57
N VAL A 102 -24.59 3.12 -14.17
CA VAL A 102 -24.17 3.16 -15.56
C VAL A 102 -24.49 1.81 -16.19
N ALA A 103 -25.51 1.76 -17.04
CA ALA A 103 -25.85 0.58 -17.82
C ALA A 103 -25.02 0.55 -19.12
N GLY A 104 -24.60 -0.64 -19.54
CA GLY A 104 -23.77 -0.81 -20.74
C GLY A 104 -22.26 -0.62 -20.52
N TYR A 105 -21.83 -0.52 -19.26
CA TYR A 105 -20.42 -0.42 -18.90
C TYR A 105 -20.11 -1.22 -17.63
N GLY A 106 -19.23 -2.18 -17.74
CA GLY A 106 -18.65 -2.94 -16.61
C GLY A 106 -17.28 -2.41 -16.25
N LEU A 107 -16.99 -2.31 -14.95
CA LEU A 107 -15.67 -1.87 -14.46
C LEU A 107 -14.55 -2.81 -14.91
N ILE A 108 -14.84 -4.11 -15.01
CA ILE A 108 -13.87 -5.15 -15.33
C ILE A 108 -13.89 -5.49 -16.82
N SER A 109 -15.09 -5.64 -17.40
CA SER A 109 -15.29 -6.12 -18.77
C SER A 109 -15.32 -5.00 -19.81
N GLY A 110 -15.41 -3.74 -19.39
CA GLY A 110 -15.49 -2.59 -20.30
C GLY A 110 -16.90 -2.37 -20.87
N GLN A 111 -17.00 -1.90 -22.12
CA GLN A 111 -18.29 -1.59 -22.75
C GLN A 111 -18.95 -2.87 -23.28
N GLY A 112 -20.24 -3.01 -22.99
CA GLY A 112 -21.07 -4.12 -23.48
C GLY A 112 -22.46 -4.08 -22.89
N THR A 113 -23.47 -4.52 -23.66
CA THR A 113 -24.88 -4.49 -23.26
C THR A 113 -25.18 -5.35 -22.04
N SER A 114 -24.37 -6.39 -21.79
CA SER A 114 -24.52 -7.34 -20.69
C SER A 114 -23.89 -6.86 -19.38
N TYR A 115 -23.36 -5.63 -19.34
CA TYR A 115 -22.62 -5.12 -18.20
C TYR A 115 -23.27 -3.87 -17.60
N GLY A 116 -23.11 -3.71 -16.29
CA GLY A 116 -23.53 -2.54 -15.56
C GLY A 116 -22.61 -2.24 -14.38
N THR A 117 -22.59 -1.00 -13.98
CA THR A 117 -21.82 -0.51 -12.82
C THR A 117 -22.70 0.37 -11.98
N ILE A 118 -22.63 0.20 -10.65
CA ILE A 118 -23.22 1.14 -9.71
C ILE A 118 -22.12 1.66 -8.79
N ILE A 119 -22.02 2.98 -8.68
CA ILE A 119 -21.10 3.65 -7.76
C ILE A 119 -21.94 4.12 -6.58
N VAL A 120 -21.64 3.61 -5.41
CA VAL A 120 -22.37 3.87 -4.18
C VAL A 120 -21.54 4.75 -3.26
N ARG A 121 -22.11 5.84 -2.78
CA ARG A 121 -21.52 6.70 -1.76
C ARG A 121 -22.20 6.44 -0.42
N LEU A 122 -21.41 6.13 0.58
CA LEU A 122 -21.88 5.94 1.95
C LEU A 122 -21.96 7.29 2.66
N LYS A 123 -22.78 7.34 3.71
CA LYS A 123 -22.89 8.47 4.63
C LYS A 123 -21.55 8.77 5.30
N ASP A 124 -21.41 9.94 5.88
CA ASP A 124 -20.21 10.34 6.61
C ASP A 124 -19.87 9.37 7.76
N TRP A 125 -18.59 9.23 8.08
CA TRP A 125 -18.10 8.34 9.15
C TRP A 125 -18.67 8.70 10.53
N SER A 126 -19.03 9.96 10.75
CA SER A 126 -19.67 10.42 11.99
C SER A 126 -21.07 9.84 12.19
N GLU A 127 -21.75 9.50 11.10
CA GLU A 127 -23.07 8.89 11.08
C GLU A 127 -23.04 7.35 11.06
N ARG A 128 -21.90 6.76 10.64
CA ARG A 128 -21.67 5.31 10.56
C ARG A 128 -20.75 4.83 11.68
N LYS A 129 -21.21 4.90 12.93
CA LYS A 129 -20.43 4.49 14.09
C LYS A 129 -20.56 2.99 14.35
N GLY A 130 -19.43 2.33 14.61
CA GLY A 130 -19.36 0.90 14.93
C GLY A 130 -18.86 0.05 13.77
N LYS A 131 -18.36 -1.14 14.10
CA LYS A 131 -17.77 -2.08 13.10
C LYS A 131 -18.80 -2.57 12.09
N ASP A 132 -20.06 -2.72 12.49
CA ASP A 132 -21.13 -3.24 11.63
C ASP A 132 -21.57 -2.25 10.53
N HIS A 133 -21.20 -0.97 10.66
CA HIS A 133 -21.48 0.10 9.71
C HIS A 133 -20.24 0.54 8.91
N SER A 134 -19.12 -0.19 9.06
CA SER A 134 -17.92 0.02 8.24
C SER A 134 -18.19 -0.33 6.78
N SER A 135 -17.40 0.23 5.86
CA SER A 135 -17.52 -0.08 4.43
C SER A 135 -17.34 -1.58 4.16
N ASP A 136 -16.46 -2.28 4.88
CA ASP A 136 -16.26 -3.73 4.76
C ASP A 136 -17.52 -4.51 5.16
N ALA A 137 -18.14 -4.14 6.29
CA ALA A 137 -19.37 -4.78 6.75
C ALA A 137 -20.54 -4.54 5.79
N VAL A 138 -20.63 -3.34 5.22
CA VAL A 138 -21.66 -3.00 4.21
C VAL A 138 -21.42 -3.81 2.93
N VAL A 139 -20.17 -3.91 2.43
CA VAL A 139 -19.81 -4.73 1.27
C VAL A 139 -20.16 -6.19 1.50
N ALA A 140 -19.82 -6.76 2.65
CA ALA A 140 -20.14 -8.15 2.97
C ALA A 140 -21.67 -8.39 3.00
N ARG A 141 -22.44 -7.47 3.60
CA ARG A 141 -23.90 -7.54 3.65
C ARG A 141 -24.54 -7.42 2.27
N LEU A 142 -24.10 -6.46 1.46
CA LEU A 142 -24.58 -6.27 0.08
C LEU A 142 -24.29 -7.50 -0.78
N ASN A 143 -23.09 -8.06 -0.73
CA ASN A 143 -22.76 -9.28 -1.46
C ASN A 143 -23.64 -10.46 -1.05
N GLY A 144 -23.95 -10.59 0.24
CA GLY A 144 -24.90 -11.58 0.73
C GLY A 144 -26.32 -11.41 0.17
N GLN A 145 -26.81 -10.18 0.06
CA GLN A 145 -28.13 -9.87 -0.53
C GLN A 145 -28.14 -10.06 -2.04
N PHE A 146 -27.06 -9.67 -2.74
CA PHE A 146 -26.94 -9.81 -4.20
C PHE A 146 -26.87 -11.27 -4.64
N TYR A 147 -26.35 -12.18 -3.79
CA TYR A 147 -26.34 -13.62 -4.07
C TYR A 147 -27.73 -14.22 -4.33
N GLY A 148 -28.80 -13.55 -3.86
CA GLY A 148 -30.18 -13.91 -4.15
C GLY A 148 -30.60 -13.68 -5.61
N ILE A 149 -29.90 -12.83 -6.37
CA ILE A 149 -30.19 -12.50 -7.76
C ILE A 149 -29.41 -13.45 -8.67
N LYS A 150 -30.04 -14.53 -9.09
CA LYS A 150 -29.40 -15.59 -9.89
C LYS A 150 -29.24 -15.27 -11.38
N GLU A 151 -29.87 -14.20 -11.83
CA GLU A 151 -29.89 -13.77 -13.23
C GLU A 151 -28.59 -13.06 -13.63
N ALA A 152 -27.77 -12.65 -12.65
CA ALA A 152 -26.55 -11.90 -12.86
C ALA A 152 -25.45 -12.34 -11.89
N GLN A 153 -24.20 -12.15 -12.31
CA GLN A 153 -23.04 -12.17 -11.43
C GLN A 153 -22.82 -10.75 -10.92
N ILE A 154 -23.05 -10.57 -9.62
CA ILE A 154 -22.99 -9.25 -9.00
C ILE A 154 -22.01 -9.36 -7.82
N PHE A 155 -21.10 -8.43 -7.76
CA PHE A 155 -20.22 -8.30 -6.60
C PHE A 155 -19.93 -6.84 -6.32
N SER A 156 -19.92 -6.50 -5.04
CA SER A 156 -19.51 -5.20 -4.56
C SER A 156 -18.12 -5.25 -3.94
N PHE A 157 -17.38 -4.19 -4.10
CA PHE A 157 -16.01 -4.04 -3.58
C PHE A 157 -15.69 -2.56 -3.34
N GLN A 158 -14.68 -2.31 -2.51
CA GLN A 158 -14.14 -0.97 -2.33
C GLN A 158 -13.13 -0.66 -3.43
N PRO A 159 -13.08 0.60 -3.93
CA PRO A 159 -12.07 1.00 -4.91
C PRO A 159 -10.65 0.87 -4.33
N ALA A 160 -9.67 0.73 -5.21
CA ALA A 160 -8.27 0.70 -4.82
C ALA A 160 -7.87 1.97 -4.05
N MET A 161 -6.96 1.83 -3.08
CA MET A 161 -6.51 2.96 -2.25
C MET A 161 -5.79 4.04 -3.07
N ILE A 162 -5.08 3.64 -4.11
CA ILE A 162 -4.41 4.55 -5.04
C ILE A 162 -5.05 4.39 -6.42
N PRO A 163 -5.71 5.43 -6.97
CA PRO A 163 -6.28 5.38 -8.30
C PRO A 163 -5.23 5.02 -9.36
N GLY A 164 -5.57 4.09 -10.24
CA GLY A 164 -4.67 3.62 -11.30
C GLY A 164 -3.84 2.38 -10.95
N TYR A 165 -3.84 1.94 -9.69
CA TYR A 165 -3.14 0.73 -9.24
C TYR A 165 -4.08 -0.44 -8.98
N GLY A 166 -5.02 -0.69 -9.88
CA GLY A 166 -6.02 -1.74 -9.76
C GLY A 166 -7.43 -1.21 -9.55
N MET A 167 -8.42 -2.09 -9.53
CA MET A 167 -9.83 -1.70 -9.36
C MET A 167 -10.29 -1.75 -7.91
N GLY A 168 -9.69 -2.62 -7.11
CA GLY A 168 -10.05 -2.83 -5.71
C GLY A 168 -8.85 -3.21 -4.86
N ASN A 169 -9.11 -3.64 -3.65
CA ASN A 169 -8.10 -4.04 -2.68
C ASN A 169 -7.59 -5.49 -2.86
N SER A 170 -7.92 -6.13 -3.99
CA SER A 170 -7.45 -7.46 -4.35
C SER A 170 -6.03 -7.44 -4.91
N LEU A 171 -5.31 -8.55 -4.73
CA LEU A 171 -4.06 -8.78 -5.45
C LEU A 171 -4.39 -9.14 -6.89
N GLU A 172 -3.98 -8.29 -7.81
CA GLU A 172 -4.13 -8.51 -9.25
C GLU A 172 -3.00 -9.40 -9.76
N LEU A 173 -3.37 -10.44 -10.50
CA LEU A 173 -2.44 -11.36 -11.17
C LEU A 173 -2.70 -11.34 -12.67
N ASN A 174 -1.65 -11.20 -13.45
CA ASN A 174 -1.67 -11.38 -14.90
C ASN A 174 -1.03 -12.73 -15.21
N LEU A 175 -1.87 -13.76 -15.35
CA LEU A 175 -1.45 -15.10 -15.76
C LEU A 175 -1.09 -15.06 -17.24
N GLN A 176 0.04 -15.63 -17.63
CA GLN A 176 0.63 -15.50 -18.97
C GLN A 176 0.82 -16.87 -19.61
N ASP A 177 0.42 -16.99 -20.88
CA ASP A 177 0.82 -18.08 -21.75
C ASP A 177 2.07 -17.68 -22.55
N LYS A 178 3.21 -18.29 -22.21
CA LYS A 178 4.49 -18.09 -22.91
C LYS A 178 4.74 -19.13 -24.00
N THR A 179 3.82 -20.10 -24.14
CA THR A 179 3.91 -21.16 -25.16
C THR A 179 3.29 -20.76 -26.48
N GLY A 180 2.33 -19.83 -26.47
CA GLY A 180 1.53 -19.47 -27.64
C GLY A 180 0.55 -20.56 -28.02
N GLY A 181 0.14 -21.38 -27.05
CA GLY A 181 -0.80 -22.50 -27.25
C GLY A 181 -2.26 -22.07 -27.41
N ASP A 182 -3.15 -23.06 -27.29
CA ASP A 182 -4.58 -22.83 -27.35
C ASP A 182 -5.12 -22.12 -26.12
N MET A 183 -5.97 -21.11 -26.32
CA MET A 183 -6.54 -20.29 -25.24
C MET A 183 -7.46 -21.10 -24.32
N GLU A 184 -8.13 -22.14 -24.82
CA GLU A 184 -9.00 -22.97 -24.00
C GLU A 184 -8.19 -23.79 -23.00
N THR A 185 -7.09 -24.41 -23.44
CA THR A 185 -6.16 -25.17 -22.58
C THR A 185 -5.55 -24.24 -21.53
N PHE A 186 -5.17 -23.02 -21.90
CA PHE A 186 -4.67 -22.03 -20.99
C PHE A 186 -5.72 -21.64 -19.93
N TYR A 187 -6.97 -21.35 -20.37
CA TYR A 187 -8.07 -21.03 -19.46
C TYR A 187 -8.35 -22.15 -18.45
N GLN A 188 -8.34 -23.42 -18.87
CA GLN A 188 -8.52 -24.55 -17.97
C GLN A 188 -7.42 -24.62 -16.92
N SER A 189 -6.17 -24.37 -17.31
CA SER A 189 -5.04 -24.31 -16.36
C SER A 189 -5.18 -23.16 -15.37
N VAL A 190 -5.65 -22.00 -15.82
CA VAL A 190 -5.97 -20.85 -14.95
C VAL A 190 -7.07 -21.20 -13.97
N MET A 191 -8.15 -21.83 -14.40
CA MET A 191 -9.26 -22.23 -13.53
C MET A 191 -8.82 -23.27 -12.48
N GLN A 192 -7.93 -24.18 -12.84
CA GLN A 192 -7.35 -25.16 -11.91
C GLN A 192 -6.49 -24.45 -10.85
N PHE A 193 -5.66 -23.49 -11.26
CA PHE A 193 -4.84 -22.68 -10.36
C PHE A 193 -5.71 -21.86 -9.39
N LEU A 194 -6.74 -21.16 -9.88
CA LEU A 194 -7.67 -20.40 -9.05
C LEU A 194 -8.47 -21.31 -8.10
N GLY A 195 -8.84 -22.51 -8.57
CA GLY A 195 -9.48 -23.53 -7.74
C GLY A 195 -8.60 -23.99 -6.59
N ALA A 196 -7.29 -24.17 -6.83
CA ALA A 196 -6.32 -24.53 -5.79
C ALA A 196 -6.11 -23.38 -4.78
N LEU A 197 -6.08 -22.13 -5.25
CA LEU A 197 -6.01 -20.95 -4.38
C LEU A 197 -7.25 -20.83 -3.47
N ASN A 198 -8.44 -21.11 -3.99
CA ASN A 198 -9.68 -21.04 -3.22
C ASN A 198 -9.78 -22.13 -2.13
N GLN A 199 -8.90 -23.14 -2.13
CA GLN A 199 -8.83 -24.15 -1.08
C GLN A 199 -7.91 -23.73 0.09
N ARG A 200 -7.18 -22.63 -0.06
CA ARG A 200 -6.25 -22.14 0.97
C ARG A 200 -6.97 -21.25 1.97
N PRO A 201 -6.72 -21.42 3.28
CA PRO A 201 -7.39 -20.62 4.32
C PRO A 201 -6.99 -19.13 4.29
N GLU A 202 -5.86 -18.80 3.69
CA GLU A 202 -5.37 -17.43 3.55
C GLU A 202 -6.12 -16.64 2.47
N VAL A 203 -6.83 -17.33 1.58
CA VAL A 203 -7.55 -16.74 0.44
C VAL A 203 -9.04 -16.75 0.69
N ALA A 204 -9.67 -15.58 0.70
CA ALA A 204 -11.12 -15.47 0.78
C ALA A 204 -11.78 -15.86 -0.54
N MET A 205 -11.26 -15.36 -1.66
CA MET A 205 -11.76 -15.65 -3.00
C MET A 205 -10.70 -15.34 -4.05
N ALA A 206 -10.45 -16.28 -4.95
CA ALA A 206 -9.66 -16.09 -6.16
C ALA A 206 -10.59 -16.27 -7.37
N TYR A 207 -10.64 -15.27 -8.26
CA TYR A 207 -11.56 -15.27 -9.39
C TYR A 207 -10.99 -14.53 -10.61
N THR A 208 -11.56 -14.83 -11.76
CA THR A 208 -11.33 -14.07 -13.01
C THR A 208 -12.67 -13.69 -13.62
N ALA A 209 -12.72 -12.52 -14.27
CA ALA A 209 -13.87 -12.12 -15.07
C ALA A 209 -13.73 -12.60 -16.55
N TYR A 210 -12.61 -13.19 -16.90
CA TYR A 210 -12.39 -13.72 -18.24
C TYR A 210 -13.24 -14.95 -18.48
N ALA A 211 -13.94 -14.97 -19.60
CA ALA A 211 -14.81 -16.07 -20.01
C ALA A 211 -14.58 -16.43 -21.47
N ILE A 212 -14.66 -17.72 -21.78
CA ILE A 212 -14.51 -18.26 -23.13
C ILE A 212 -15.84 -18.70 -23.75
N ASN A 213 -16.93 -18.49 -23.04
CA ASN A 213 -18.27 -18.96 -23.43
C ASN A 213 -19.15 -17.83 -24.00
N PHE A 214 -18.54 -16.75 -24.49
CA PHE A 214 -19.29 -15.69 -25.15
C PHE A 214 -19.80 -16.19 -26.52
N PRO A 215 -21.13 -16.12 -26.79
CA PRO A 215 -21.70 -16.58 -28.06
C PRO A 215 -21.30 -15.65 -29.19
N GLN A 216 -20.70 -16.21 -30.22
CA GLN A 216 -20.22 -15.49 -31.40
C GLN A 216 -20.71 -16.19 -32.68
N VAL A 217 -20.74 -15.42 -33.73
CA VAL A 217 -21.01 -15.96 -35.07
C VAL A 217 -19.75 -15.76 -35.92
N SER A 218 -19.11 -16.85 -36.28
CA SER A 218 -17.98 -16.84 -37.20
C SER A 218 -18.48 -16.70 -38.62
N VAL A 219 -17.95 -15.74 -39.36
CA VAL A 219 -18.28 -15.46 -40.75
C VAL A 219 -17.19 -16.04 -41.64
N GLU A 220 -17.48 -17.12 -42.33
CA GLU A 220 -16.58 -17.71 -43.35
C GLU A 220 -16.97 -17.24 -44.73
N VAL A 221 -16.06 -16.52 -45.41
CA VAL A 221 -16.26 -16.02 -46.76
C VAL A 221 -15.72 -17.04 -47.76
N ASP A 222 -16.57 -17.47 -48.71
CA ASP A 222 -16.16 -18.34 -49.82
C ASP A 222 -15.40 -17.52 -50.90
N ALA A 223 -14.07 -17.51 -50.76
CA ALA A 223 -13.19 -16.78 -51.67
C ALA A 223 -13.30 -17.25 -53.14
N ALA A 224 -13.66 -18.52 -53.38
CA ALA A 224 -13.80 -19.05 -54.72
C ALA A 224 -15.08 -18.52 -55.38
N LYS A 225 -16.18 -18.43 -54.63
CA LYS A 225 -17.43 -17.81 -55.13
C LYS A 225 -17.22 -16.31 -55.37
N CYS A 226 -16.57 -15.60 -54.44
CA CYS A 226 -16.24 -14.19 -54.60
C CYS A 226 -15.44 -13.94 -55.87
N LYS A 227 -14.38 -14.71 -56.12
CA LYS A 227 -13.54 -14.58 -57.30
C LYS A 227 -14.31 -14.81 -58.59
N ARG A 228 -15.20 -15.82 -58.63
CA ARG A 228 -16.06 -16.09 -59.80
C ARG A 228 -17.04 -14.96 -60.09
N ALA A 229 -17.54 -14.31 -59.05
CA ALA A 229 -18.42 -13.15 -59.14
C ALA A 229 -17.68 -11.82 -59.37
N GLY A 230 -16.33 -11.80 -59.37
CA GLY A 230 -15.54 -10.59 -59.55
C GLY A 230 -15.51 -9.67 -58.30
N ILE A 231 -15.89 -10.19 -57.15
CA ILE A 231 -15.96 -9.46 -55.89
C ILE A 231 -14.77 -9.85 -55.01
N SER A 232 -14.15 -8.89 -54.29
CA SER A 232 -13.12 -9.24 -53.33
C SER A 232 -13.75 -9.74 -52.01
N PRO A 233 -13.18 -10.75 -51.34
CA PRO A 233 -13.64 -11.18 -50.02
C PRO A 233 -13.69 -10.03 -49.00
N GLY A 234 -12.76 -9.08 -49.09
CA GLY A 234 -12.75 -7.87 -48.25
C GLY A 234 -13.99 -7.00 -48.43
N ALA A 235 -14.44 -6.80 -49.70
CA ALA A 235 -15.65 -6.01 -49.97
C ALA A 235 -16.91 -6.65 -49.37
N VAL A 236 -16.97 -7.98 -49.28
CA VAL A 236 -18.07 -8.70 -48.61
C VAL A 236 -18.04 -8.46 -47.11
N LEU A 237 -16.86 -8.55 -46.51
CA LEU A 237 -16.67 -8.30 -45.05
C LEU A 237 -16.92 -6.83 -44.70
N ASP A 238 -16.47 -5.88 -45.53
CA ASP A 238 -16.69 -4.43 -45.31
C ASP A 238 -18.18 -4.09 -45.42
N ALA A 239 -18.89 -4.67 -46.39
CA ALA A 239 -20.33 -4.50 -46.50
C ALA A 239 -21.04 -5.04 -45.25
N LEU A 240 -20.74 -6.28 -44.84
CA LEU A 240 -21.34 -6.90 -43.67
C LEU A 240 -21.01 -6.09 -42.39
N GLY A 241 -19.77 -5.66 -42.24
CA GLY A 241 -19.33 -4.78 -41.14
C GLY A 241 -20.11 -3.47 -41.10
N SER A 242 -20.36 -2.86 -42.26
CA SER A 242 -21.12 -1.61 -42.36
C SER A 242 -22.59 -1.78 -42.01
N TYR A 243 -23.23 -2.88 -42.48
CA TYR A 243 -24.63 -3.17 -42.17
C TYR A 243 -24.83 -3.53 -40.71
N CYS A 244 -24.02 -4.41 -40.16
CA CYS A 244 -24.18 -4.92 -38.78
C CYS A 244 -23.50 -4.06 -37.73
N GLY A 245 -22.24 -3.66 -37.94
CA GLY A 245 -21.41 -2.91 -36.99
C GLY A 245 -21.56 -1.38 -37.10
N GLY A 246 -21.96 -0.91 -38.27
CA GLY A 246 -22.05 0.49 -38.62
C GLY A 246 -20.76 1.08 -39.19
N ALA A 247 -20.92 1.95 -40.18
CA ALA A 247 -19.83 2.69 -40.80
C ALA A 247 -19.77 4.12 -40.27
N TYR A 248 -18.59 4.55 -39.88
CA TYR A 248 -18.34 5.95 -39.58
C TYR A 248 -18.22 6.74 -40.88
N ILE A 249 -19.12 7.71 -41.10
CA ILE A 249 -19.20 8.48 -42.34
C ILE A 249 -18.56 9.85 -42.20
N SER A 250 -18.90 10.59 -41.12
CA SER A 250 -18.49 11.99 -40.96
C SER A 250 -18.62 12.46 -39.51
N ASN A 251 -18.20 13.69 -39.28
CA ASN A 251 -18.50 14.44 -38.08
C ASN A 251 -19.33 15.68 -38.40
N TYR A 252 -20.16 16.11 -37.45
CA TYR A 252 -20.72 17.46 -37.46
C TYR A 252 -20.54 18.12 -36.10
N ASN A 253 -20.43 19.44 -36.13
CA ASN A 253 -20.22 20.25 -34.93
C ASN A 253 -21.53 20.94 -34.56
N GLN A 254 -22.01 20.74 -33.34
CA GLN A 254 -23.18 21.42 -32.79
C GLN A 254 -23.00 21.62 -31.29
N PHE A 255 -23.48 22.76 -30.76
CA PHE A 255 -23.37 23.12 -29.34
C PHE A 255 -21.95 23.05 -28.76
N GLY A 256 -20.93 23.38 -29.58
CA GLY A 256 -19.52 23.32 -29.15
C GLY A 256 -18.95 21.90 -29.00
N LYS A 257 -19.68 20.88 -29.45
CA LYS A 257 -19.27 19.46 -29.40
C LYS A 257 -19.20 18.87 -30.80
N VAL A 258 -18.33 17.88 -30.96
CA VAL A 258 -18.19 17.09 -32.19
C VAL A 258 -19.03 15.82 -32.05
N TYR A 259 -19.96 15.63 -32.98
CA TYR A 259 -20.81 14.44 -33.06
C TYR A 259 -20.40 13.57 -34.24
N ARG A 260 -20.29 12.26 -34.04
CA ARG A 260 -20.01 11.30 -35.09
C ARG A 260 -21.29 10.92 -35.83
N VAL A 261 -21.23 10.91 -37.15
CA VAL A 261 -22.29 10.41 -37.99
C VAL A 261 -21.98 8.96 -38.32
N MET A 262 -22.82 8.05 -37.83
CA MET A 262 -22.71 6.61 -38.06
C MET A 262 -23.87 6.17 -38.96
N MET A 263 -23.58 5.32 -39.96
CA MET A 263 -24.56 4.69 -40.82
C MET A 263 -24.60 3.19 -40.51
N GLN A 264 -25.79 2.67 -40.28
CA GLN A 264 -26.00 1.26 -39.94
C GLN A 264 -27.37 0.81 -40.46
N ALA A 265 -27.54 -0.48 -40.73
CA ALA A 265 -28.86 -1.00 -41.04
C ALA A 265 -29.82 -0.86 -39.86
N SER A 266 -31.11 -0.58 -40.14
CA SER A 266 -32.13 -0.63 -39.09
C SER A 266 -32.16 -1.99 -38.40
N PRO A 267 -32.50 -2.08 -37.12
CA PRO A 267 -32.51 -3.34 -36.37
C PRO A 267 -33.29 -4.46 -37.07
N GLU A 268 -34.38 -4.13 -37.71
CA GLU A 268 -35.25 -5.08 -38.45
C GLU A 268 -34.53 -5.84 -39.56
N TYR A 269 -33.48 -5.23 -40.14
CA TYR A 269 -32.71 -5.82 -41.26
C TYR A 269 -31.39 -6.48 -40.80
N ARG A 270 -31.19 -6.70 -39.49
CA ARG A 270 -29.99 -7.33 -38.94
C ARG A 270 -30.26 -8.20 -37.69
N LEU A 271 -31.51 -8.73 -37.61
CA LEU A 271 -31.95 -9.50 -36.42
C LEU A 271 -31.41 -10.93 -36.40
N ASP A 272 -31.32 -11.57 -37.55
CA ASP A 272 -31.05 -13.01 -37.71
C ASP A 272 -30.19 -13.34 -38.94
N GLU A 273 -29.91 -14.62 -39.12
CA GLU A 273 -29.15 -15.13 -40.26
C GLU A 273 -29.87 -14.88 -41.60
N GLN A 274 -31.21 -14.81 -41.62
CA GLN A 274 -32.00 -14.54 -42.82
C GLN A 274 -31.87 -13.09 -43.29
N SER A 275 -31.52 -12.20 -42.38
CA SER A 275 -31.24 -10.79 -42.67
C SER A 275 -30.10 -10.60 -43.70
N LEU A 276 -29.19 -11.59 -43.84
CA LEU A 276 -28.11 -11.56 -44.83
C LEU A 276 -28.63 -11.52 -46.27
N ASP A 277 -29.82 -12.02 -46.55
CA ASP A 277 -30.43 -11.97 -47.87
C ASP A 277 -30.80 -10.54 -48.29
N ASN A 278 -31.00 -9.66 -47.34
CA ASN A 278 -31.32 -8.24 -47.53
C ASN A 278 -30.09 -7.32 -47.47
N MET A 279 -28.91 -7.89 -47.28
CA MET A 279 -27.64 -7.15 -47.29
C MET A 279 -26.96 -7.39 -48.65
N PHE A 280 -26.54 -6.32 -49.29
CA PHE A 280 -25.99 -6.40 -50.63
C PHE A 280 -24.55 -5.92 -50.71
N VAL A 281 -23.74 -6.60 -51.51
CA VAL A 281 -22.38 -6.17 -51.88
C VAL A 281 -22.37 -5.77 -53.35
N ARG A 282 -21.65 -4.71 -53.67
CA ARG A 282 -21.55 -4.15 -55.01
C ARG A 282 -20.48 -4.89 -55.85
N ASN A 283 -20.83 -5.25 -57.06
CA ASN A 283 -19.91 -5.70 -58.10
C ASN A 283 -20.03 -4.79 -59.34
N GLY A 284 -19.21 -3.79 -59.45
CA GLY A 284 -19.32 -2.78 -60.50
C GLY A 284 -20.68 -2.07 -60.47
N THR A 285 -21.55 -2.38 -61.45
CA THR A 285 -22.91 -1.84 -61.56
C THR A 285 -23.99 -2.75 -60.95
N GLU A 286 -23.66 -3.99 -60.65
CA GLU A 286 -24.59 -4.98 -60.11
C GLU A 286 -24.48 -5.13 -58.62
N MET A 287 -25.54 -5.59 -57.96
CA MET A 287 -25.61 -5.88 -56.53
C MET A 287 -25.94 -7.37 -56.34
N ALA A 288 -25.23 -8.01 -55.41
CA ALA A 288 -25.47 -9.40 -55.04
C ALA A 288 -25.68 -9.54 -53.53
N PRO A 289 -26.62 -10.41 -53.08
CA PRO A 289 -26.81 -10.65 -51.64
C PRO A 289 -25.55 -11.22 -50.99
N VAL A 290 -25.24 -10.74 -49.81
CA VAL A 290 -24.06 -11.19 -49.01
C VAL A 290 -24.18 -12.68 -48.66
N SER A 291 -25.41 -13.18 -48.43
CA SER A 291 -25.70 -14.59 -48.14
C SER A 291 -25.13 -15.59 -49.14
N GLN A 292 -24.94 -15.20 -50.39
CA GLN A 292 -24.35 -16.07 -51.40
C GLN A 292 -22.86 -16.36 -51.21
N PHE A 293 -22.16 -15.47 -50.51
CA PHE A 293 -20.71 -15.49 -50.36
C PHE A 293 -20.24 -15.88 -48.96
N VAL A 294 -21.13 -15.92 -47.97
CA VAL A 294 -20.76 -16.19 -46.55
C VAL A 294 -21.49 -17.42 -46.02
N THR A 295 -20.83 -18.09 -45.10
CA THR A 295 -21.41 -19.14 -44.25
C THR A 295 -21.25 -18.73 -42.81
N LEU A 296 -22.34 -18.76 -42.05
CA LEU A 296 -22.32 -18.44 -40.63
C LEU A 296 -22.18 -19.71 -39.80
N LYS A 297 -21.29 -19.68 -38.79
CA LYS A 297 -21.12 -20.75 -37.81
C LYS A 297 -21.23 -20.19 -36.42
N LYS A 298 -22.12 -20.73 -35.61
CA LYS A 298 -22.20 -20.39 -34.16
C LYS A 298 -21.03 -21.01 -33.44
N VAL A 299 -20.24 -20.19 -32.77
CA VAL A 299 -19.06 -20.59 -31.99
C VAL A 299 -19.12 -19.94 -30.62
N LEU A 300 -18.44 -20.54 -29.66
CA LEU A 300 -18.16 -19.91 -28.38
C LEU A 300 -16.71 -19.46 -28.39
N GLY A 301 -16.45 -18.33 -27.81
CA GLY A 301 -15.08 -17.79 -27.72
C GLY A 301 -14.97 -16.69 -26.65
N PRO A 302 -13.79 -16.16 -26.42
CA PRO A 302 -13.61 -15.03 -25.54
C PRO A 302 -14.19 -13.75 -26.17
N GLU A 303 -14.82 -12.90 -25.36
CA GLU A 303 -15.28 -11.58 -25.80
C GLU A 303 -14.10 -10.64 -26.07
N THR A 304 -13.08 -10.72 -25.23
CA THR A 304 -11.85 -9.92 -25.32
C THR A 304 -10.62 -10.82 -25.18
N THR A 305 -9.53 -10.44 -25.84
CA THR A 305 -8.22 -11.07 -25.66
C THR A 305 -7.24 -10.02 -25.12
N ASN A 306 -6.65 -10.31 -23.98
CA ASN A 306 -5.69 -9.43 -23.34
C ASN A 306 -4.27 -9.97 -23.53
N ARG A 307 -3.31 -9.06 -23.61
CA ARG A 307 -1.89 -9.38 -23.59
C ARG A 307 -1.17 -8.56 -22.55
N PHE A 308 -0.30 -9.22 -21.81
CA PHE A 308 0.57 -8.59 -20.86
C PHE A 308 2.01 -8.93 -21.22
N ASN A 309 2.87 -7.93 -21.39
CA ASN A 309 4.24 -8.10 -21.87
C ASN A 309 4.33 -8.93 -23.16
N LEU A 310 3.38 -8.69 -24.09
CA LEU A 310 3.22 -9.37 -25.39
C LEU A 310 2.72 -10.83 -25.33
N TYR A 311 2.66 -11.45 -24.16
CA TYR A 311 2.08 -12.78 -23.98
C TYR A 311 0.56 -12.70 -23.82
N SER A 312 -0.14 -13.71 -24.34
CA SER A 312 -1.58 -13.87 -24.06
C SER A 312 -1.78 -13.98 -22.55
N SER A 313 -2.69 -13.20 -22.00
CA SER A 313 -2.86 -13.14 -20.55
C SER A 313 -4.32 -13.17 -20.11
N ILE A 314 -4.55 -13.77 -18.96
CA ILE A 314 -5.82 -13.75 -18.23
C ILE A 314 -5.58 -13.04 -16.90
N SER A 315 -6.30 -11.96 -16.68
CA SER A 315 -6.25 -11.26 -15.39
C SER A 315 -7.12 -11.96 -14.35
N ALA A 316 -6.57 -12.18 -13.18
CA ALA A 316 -7.26 -12.75 -12.03
C ALA A 316 -7.06 -11.86 -10.79
N ASN A 317 -8.00 -11.94 -9.87
CA ASN A 317 -7.98 -11.20 -8.61
C ASN A 317 -8.04 -12.18 -7.45
N VAL A 318 -7.21 -11.93 -6.44
CA VAL A 318 -7.15 -12.75 -5.22
C VAL A 318 -7.38 -11.85 -4.02
N ASN A 319 -8.44 -12.13 -3.29
CA ASN A 319 -8.77 -11.40 -2.06
C ASN A 319 -8.20 -12.13 -0.85
N PRO A 320 -7.43 -11.46 0.02
CA PRO A 320 -7.03 -12.01 1.31
C PRO A 320 -8.23 -12.36 2.18
N ALA A 321 -8.13 -13.46 2.94
CA ALA A 321 -9.11 -13.80 3.96
C ALA A 321 -8.97 -12.86 5.17
N GLU A 322 -10.06 -12.71 5.94
CA GLU A 322 -10.03 -11.88 7.14
C GLU A 322 -8.93 -12.33 8.10
N GLY A 323 -8.09 -11.38 8.51
CA GLY A 323 -6.97 -11.64 9.40
C GLY A 323 -5.66 -12.00 8.71
N TYR A 324 -5.62 -12.16 7.40
CA TYR A 324 -4.39 -12.37 6.61
C TYR A 324 -3.99 -11.09 5.86
N SER A 325 -2.69 -10.90 5.69
CA SER A 325 -2.13 -9.76 4.96
C SER A 325 -1.89 -10.10 3.49
N SER A 326 -1.77 -9.06 2.65
CA SER A 326 -1.40 -9.21 1.23
C SER A 326 -0.07 -9.96 1.04
N GLY A 327 0.93 -9.70 1.88
CA GLY A 327 2.22 -10.39 1.81
C GLY A 327 2.18 -11.87 2.19
N GLU A 328 1.24 -12.29 3.06
CA GLU A 328 1.01 -13.71 3.34
C GLU A 328 0.37 -14.40 2.15
N VAL A 329 -0.62 -13.76 1.52
CA VAL A 329 -1.29 -14.29 0.33
C VAL A 329 -0.33 -14.37 -0.86
N GLN A 330 0.58 -13.40 -1.04
CA GLN A 330 1.61 -13.47 -2.09
C GLN A 330 2.48 -14.73 -1.98
N LYS A 331 2.89 -15.12 -0.77
CA LYS A 331 3.63 -16.38 -0.55
C LYS A 331 2.81 -17.62 -0.92
N VAL A 332 1.53 -17.60 -0.58
CA VAL A 332 0.62 -18.69 -0.94
C VAL A 332 0.42 -18.78 -2.45
N ILE A 333 0.33 -17.64 -3.14
CA ILE A 333 0.25 -17.59 -4.60
C ILE A 333 1.50 -18.22 -5.22
N GLU A 334 2.70 -17.90 -4.71
CA GLU A 334 3.97 -18.44 -5.17
C GLU A 334 4.02 -19.98 -4.99
N GLU A 335 3.68 -20.47 -3.78
CA GLU A 335 3.62 -21.91 -3.48
C GLU A 335 2.65 -22.67 -4.39
N VAL A 336 1.44 -22.14 -4.58
CA VAL A 336 0.41 -22.80 -5.41
C VAL A 336 0.76 -22.71 -6.89
N ALA A 337 1.39 -21.62 -7.35
CA ALA A 337 1.83 -21.46 -8.72
C ALA A 337 2.90 -22.50 -9.09
N GLU A 338 3.88 -22.75 -8.21
CA GLU A 338 4.90 -23.76 -8.41
C GLU A 338 4.31 -25.19 -8.51
N GLN A 339 3.20 -25.45 -7.82
CA GLN A 339 2.57 -26.78 -7.77
C GLN A 339 1.58 -27.02 -8.90
N THR A 340 0.92 -25.96 -9.42
CA THR A 340 -0.25 -26.12 -10.29
C THR A 340 -0.07 -25.57 -11.71
N LEU A 341 0.81 -24.59 -11.91
CA LEU A 341 1.01 -24.03 -13.25
C LEU A 341 1.97 -24.91 -14.06
N PRO A 342 1.54 -25.40 -15.25
CA PRO A 342 2.40 -26.18 -16.13
C PRO A 342 3.59 -25.36 -16.65
N THR A 343 4.66 -26.05 -17.04
CA THR A 343 5.82 -25.43 -17.68
C THR A 343 5.42 -24.62 -18.91
N GLY A 344 5.84 -23.36 -18.96
CA GLY A 344 5.50 -22.44 -20.04
C GLY A 344 4.34 -21.49 -19.72
N TYR A 345 3.63 -21.71 -18.63
CA TYR A 345 2.72 -20.73 -18.04
C TYR A 345 3.41 -20.01 -16.88
N GLY A 346 3.05 -18.76 -16.67
CA GLY A 346 3.59 -17.96 -15.60
C GLY A 346 2.58 -16.93 -15.13
N TYR A 347 2.97 -16.18 -14.12
CA TYR A 347 2.18 -15.06 -13.66
C TYR A 347 3.08 -13.85 -13.36
N GLU A 348 2.51 -12.67 -13.42
CA GLU A 348 3.10 -11.43 -12.92
C GLU A 348 2.05 -10.68 -12.11
N TYR A 349 2.50 -10.05 -11.05
CA TYR A 349 1.62 -9.18 -10.27
C TYR A 349 1.26 -7.92 -11.07
N GLY A 350 0.00 -7.51 -10.98
CA GLY A 350 -0.50 -6.24 -11.49
C GLY A 350 -0.72 -5.22 -10.38
N GLY A 351 -1.04 -4.00 -10.76
CA GLY A 351 -1.47 -2.95 -9.85
C GLY A 351 -0.61 -2.76 -8.61
N MET A 352 -1.26 -2.64 -7.45
CA MET A 352 -0.60 -2.44 -6.15
C MET A 352 0.24 -3.65 -5.71
N ALA A 353 -0.19 -4.88 -6.05
CA ALA A 353 0.53 -6.10 -5.71
C ALA A 353 1.93 -6.15 -6.34
N ARG A 354 2.09 -5.57 -7.54
CA ARG A 354 3.39 -5.44 -8.20
C ARG A 354 4.33 -4.52 -7.45
N GLU A 355 3.84 -3.35 -7.01
CA GLU A 355 4.61 -2.41 -6.21
C GLU A 355 5.02 -3.02 -4.87
N GLU A 356 4.12 -3.76 -4.24
CA GLU A 356 4.39 -4.46 -2.99
C GLU A 356 5.47 -5.54 -3.17
N ALA A 357 5.35 -6.38 -4.19
CA ALA A 357 6.34 -7.40 -4.50
C ALA A 357 7.71 -6.80 -4.87
N SER A 358 7.73 -5.68 -5.60
CA SER A 358 8.97 -4.99 -6.00
C SER A 358 9.62 -4.21 -4.85
N SER A 359 8.81 -3.72 -3.90
CA SER A 359 9.26 -2.98 -2.71
C SER A 359 9.84 -3.90 -1.62
N GLY A 360 10.22 -5.12 -1.97
CA GLY A 360 10.70 -6.17 -1.08
C GLY A 360 11.78 -5.70 -0.10
N GLY A 361 11.93 -6.43 1.02
CA GLY A 361 12.71 -6.04 2.20
C GLY A 361 14.13 -5.50 1.98
N ALA A 362 14.79 -5.83 0.85
CA ALA A 362 16.11 -5.32 0.51
C ALA A 362 16.12 -3.80 0.29
N GLN A 363 15.13 -3.24 -0.39
CA GLN A 363 15.03 -1.81 -0.65
C GLN A 363 14.75 -1.02 0.64
N THR A 364 13.89 -1.53 1.50
CA THR A 364 13.59 -0.92 2.81
C THR A 364 14.82 -0.93 3.72
N ILE A 365 15.56 -2.04 3.76
CA ILE A 365 16.82 -2.15 4.52
C ILE A 365 17.85 -1.13 3.99
N PHE A 366 17.95 -0.97 2.67
CA PHE A 366 18.86 -0.01 2.05
C PHE A 366 18.54 1.44 2.44
N ILE A 367 17.24 1.81 2.47
CA ILE A 367 16.78 3.14 2.91
C ILE A 367 17.15 3.37 4.38
N TYR A 368 16.92 2.40 5.26
CA TYR A 368 17.32 2.53 6.67
C TYR A 368 18.83 2.65 6.84
N ALA A 369 19.61 1.90 6.07
CA ALA A 369 21.07 1.97 6.10
C ALA A 369 21.58 3.35 5.67
N ILE A 370 21.02 3.94 4.60
CA ILE A 370 21.33 5.31 4.17
C ILE A 370 20.95 6.32 5.26
N CYS A 371 19.77 6.22 5.86
CA CYS A 371 19.35 7.12 6.93
C CYS A 371 20.31 7.08 8.12
N ILE A 372 20.69 5.89 8.57
CA ILE A 372 21.64 5.72 9.68
C ILE A 372 23.02 6.26 9.30
N PHE A 373 23.47 6.00 8.07
CA PHE A 373 24.75 6.52 7.57
C PHE A 373 24.78 8.04 7.50
N LEU A 374 23.72 8.68 7.01
CA LEU A 374 23.62 10.15 6.97
C LEU A 374 23.62 10.75 8.39
N ILE A 375 22.88 10.13 9.31
CA ILE A 375 22.88 10.56 10.72
C ILE A 375 24.28 10.40 11.30
N TYR A 376 24.99 9.30 11.02
CA TYR A 376 26.38 9.11 11.44
C TYR A 376 27.29 10.22 10.93
N LEU A 377 27.21 10.57 9.64
CA LEU A 377 28.03 11.64 9.05
C LEU A 377 27.77 13.00 9.73
N ILE A 378 26.48 13.34 9.91
CA ILE A 378 26.11 14.60 10.57
C ILE A 378 26.64 14.64 12.01
N LEU A 379 26.51 13.55 12.76
CA LEU A 379 27.00 13.46 14.12
C LEU A 379 28.52 13.47 14.19
N ALA A 380 29.20 12.81 13.24
CA ALA A 380 30.67 12.83 13.18
C ALA A 380 31.21 14.24 12.92
N CYS A 381 30.54 15.00 12.04
CA CYS A 381 30.86 16.42 11.83
C CYS A 381 30.55 17.28 13.06
N LEU A 382 29.43 17.05 13.74
CA LEU A 382 29.01 17.83 14.90
C LEU A 382 29.93 17.63 16.10
N TYR A 383 30.36 16.38 16.35
CA TYR A 383 31.19 16.03 17.51
C TYR A 383 32.70 16.08 17.21
N GLU A 384 33.08 16.30 15.95
CA GLU A 384 34.49 16.20 15.50
C GLU A 384 35.16 14.87 15.91
N SER A 385 34.36 13.81 15.96
CA SER A 385 34.73 12.50 16.48
C SER A 385 34.13 11.38 15.63
N PHE A 386 34.93 10.33 15.39
CA PHE A 386 34.45 9.14 14.69
C PHE A 386 33.77 8.13 15.62
N PHE A 387 34.05 8.15 16.92
CA PHE A 387 33.56 7.14 17.86
C PHE A 387 32.34 7.57 18.67
N VAL A 388 32.25 8.82 19.06
CA VAL A 388 31.13 9.34 19.88
C VAL A 388 29.76 9.19 19.19
N PRO A 389 29.62 9.36 17.85
CA PRO A 389 28.35 9.13 17.17
C PRO A 389 27.75 7.75 17.41
N PHE A 390 28.57 6.71 17.60
CA PHE A 390 28.06 5.36 17.89
C PHE A 390 27.29 5.28 19.20
N ALA A 391 27.57 6.14 20.17
CA ALA A 391 26.79 6.20 21.40
C ALA A 391 25.32 6.58 21.15
N VAL A 392 25.07 7.41 20.15
CA VAL A 392 23.73 7.79 19.70
C VAL A 392 23.12 6.68 18.85
N ILE A 393 23.84 6.16 17.87
CA ILE A 393 23.33 5.18 16.89
C ILE A 393 22.91 3.87 17.59
N PHE A 394 23.67 3.37 18.56
CA PHE A 394 23.34 2.14 19.29
C PHE A 394 22.10 2.28 20.21
N SER A 395 21.59 3.48 20.38
CA SER A 395 20.30 3.69 21.06
C SER A 395 19.09 3.49 20.12
N VAL A 396 19.26 3.61 18.81
CA VAL A 396 18.19 3.51 17.80
C VAL A 396 17.45 2.17 17.83
N PRO A 397 18.11 1.00 17.92
CA PRO A 397 17.41 -0.29 17.93
C PRO A 397 16.34 -0.45 19.01
N PHE A 398 16.51 0.20 20.16
CA PHE A 398 15.49 0.17 21.23
C PHE A 398 14.20 0.87 20.81
N GLY A 399 14.31 1.98 20.09
CA GLY A 399 13.15 2.67 19.56
C GLY A 399 12.46 1.90 18.46
N LEU A 400 13.23 1.34 17.53
CA LEU A 400 12.70 0.49 16.46
C LEU A 400 11.95 -0.72 17.05
N MET A 401 12.52 -1.38 18.03
CA MET A 401 11.88 -2.46 18.77
C MET A 401 10.55 -2.01 19.38
N GLY A 402 10.52 -0.82 20.00
CA GLY A 402 9.31 -0.24 20.59
C GLY A 402 8.24 0.05 19.56
N SER A 403 8.61 0.56 18.38
CA SER A 403 7.70 0.81 17.25
C SER A 403 7.00 -0.48 16.79
N PHE A 404 7.77 -1.52 16.49
CA PHE A 404 7.21 -2.82 16.06
C PHE A 404 6.46 -3.55 17.18
N LEU A 405 6.88 -3.39 18.43
CA LEU A 405 6.15 -3.94 19.57
C LEU A 405 4.74 -3.37 19.67
N PHE A 406 4.59 -2.05 19.60
CA PHE A 406 3.28 -1.39 19.65
C PHE A 406 2.45 -1.69 18.41
N ALA A 407 3.05 -1.73 17.22
CA ALA A 407 2.36 -2.13 16.01
C ALA A 407 1.76 -3.55 16.15
N LYS A 408 2.53 -4.52 16.65
CA LYS A 408 2.07 -5.89 16.89
C LYS A 408 0.99 -5.98 17.97
N LEU A 409 1.12 -5.23 19.06
CA LEU A 409 0.12 -5.19 20.14
C LEU A 409 -1.24 -4.66 19.67
N LEU A 410 -1.25 -3.71 18.73
CA LEU A 410 -2.46 -3.14 18.14
C LEU A 410 -2.91 -3.86 16.86
N GLY A 411 -2.22 -4.91 16.44
CA GLY A 411 -2.57 -5.69 15.25
C GLY A 411 -2.34 -4.94 13.93
N LEU A 412 -1.45 -3.94 13.91
CA LEU A 412 -1.13 -3.17 12.73
C LEU A 412 -0.08 -3.89 11.87
N GLU A 413 -0.17 -3.67 10.56
CA GLU A 413 0.76 -4.21 9.57
C GLU A 413 2.00 -3.33 9.40
N ASN A 414 3.09 -3.94 8.97
CA ASN A 414 4.28 -3.22 8.53
C ASN A 414 4.01 -2.64 7.13
N ASN A 415 3.50 -1.43 7.11
CA ASN A 415 3.13 -0.69 5.90
C ASN A 415 4.01 0.56 5.74
N ILE A 416 3.87 1.27 4.62
CA ILE A 416 4.66 2.46 4.28
C ILE A 416 4.53 3.59 5.32
N TYR A 417 3.37 3.71 5.99
CA TYR A 417 3.15 4.72 7.04
C TYR A 417 3.92 4.37 8.31
N LEU A 418 3.90 3.10 8.72
CA LEU A 418 4.71 2.62 9.85
C LEU A 418 6.20 2.82 9.56
N GLN A 419 6.66 2.47 8.35
CA GLN A 419 8.05 2.64 7.92
C GLN A 419 8.47 4.10 7.90
N THR A 420 7.61 5.01 7.43
CA THR A 420 7.83 6.46 7.51
C THR A 420 7.92 6.94 8.94
N GLY A 421 7.03 6.44 9.82
CA GLY A 421 7.08 6.71 11.26
C GLY A 421 8.39 6.24 11.91
N VAL A 422 8.90 5.08 11.50
CA VAL A 422 10.19 4.54 11.95
C VAL A 422 11.36 5.43 11.52
N ILE A 423 11.37 5.92 10.27
CA ILE A 423 12.41 6.85 9.78
C ILE A 423 12.37 8.15 10.60
N MET A 424 11.18 8.72 10.82
CA MET A 424 11.02 9.91 11.64
C MET A 424 11.47 9.67 13.08
N LEU A 425 11.18 8.50 13.64
CA LEU A 425 11.56 8.09 14.98
C LEU A 425 13.09 8.06 15.18
N ILE A 426 13.86 7.61 14.18
CA ILE A 426 15.32 7.60 14.23
C ILE A 426 15.85 9.02 14.50
N GLY A 427 15.34 10.02 13.78
CA GLY A 427 15.70 11.43 14.00
C GLY A 427 15.29 11.97 15.37
N LEU A 428 14.11 11.61 15.87
CA LEU A 428 13.60 12.05 17.17
C LEU A 428 14.42 11.45 18.34
N LEU A 429 14.79 10.18 18.24
CA LEU A 429 15.63 9.52 19.23
C LEU A 429 17.07 10.06 19.21
N ALA A 430 17.62 10.27 18.00
CA ALA A 430 18.94 10.88 17.86
C ALA A 430 19.00 12.25 18.56
N LYS A 431 18.00 13.12 18.35
CA LYS A 431 17.89 14.42 19.03
C LYS A 431 17.94 14.28 20.55
N THR A 432 17.25 13.29 21.09
CA THR A 432 17.21 13.04 22.53
C THR A 432 18.56 12.55 23.05
N ALA A 433 19.24 11.68 22.34
CA ALA A 433 20.57 11.18 22.68
C ALA A 433 21.63 12.29 22.60
N ILE A 434 21.55 13.14 21.56
CA ILE A 434 22.44 14.30 21.37
C ILE A 434 22.44 15.20 22.60
N LEU A 435 21.26 15.47 23.19
CA LEU A 435 21.17 16.33 24.39
C LEU A 435 21.98 15.80 25.58
N ILE A 436 22.12 14.49 25.72
CA ILE A 436 22.93 13.88 26.78
C ILE A 436 24.42 13.93 26.43
N THR A 437 24.75 13.48 25.19
CA THR A 437 26.15 13.33 24.76
C THR A 437 26.85 14.68 24.63
N GLU A 438 26.20 15.68 24.05
CA GLU A 438 26.76 17.03 23.91
C GLU A 438 27.07 17.67 25.28
N TYR A 439 26.11 17.56 26.21
CA TYR A 439 26.32 18.10 27.56
C TYR A 439 27.41 17.33 28.35
N ALA A 440 27.55 16.03 28.07
CA ALA A 440 28.63 15.25 28.66
C ALA A 440 30.01 15.67 28.08
N ILE A 441 30.10 15.90 26.77
CA ILE A 441 31.31 16.41 26.11
C ILE A 441 31.68 17.79 26.65
N GLU A 442 30.71 18.72 26.75
CA GLU A 442 30.96 20.05 27.30
C GLU A 442 31.56 19.99 28.74
N ARG A 443 31.01 19.08 29.56
CA ARG A 443 31.54 18.87 30.93
C ARG A 443 32.92 18.21 30.94
N ARG A 444 33.16 17.29 29.97
CA ARG A 444 34.47 16.66 29.82
C ARG A 444 35.54 17.68 29.42
N ARG A 445 35.23 18.58 28.48
CA ARG A 445 36.11 19.69 28.09
C ARG A 445 36.43 20.65 29.25
N LYS A 446 35.53 20.77 30.22
CA LYS A 446 35.73 21.56 31.46
C LYS A 446 36.56 20.80 32.53
N GLY A 447 37.20 19.67 32.19
CA GLY A 447 38.10 18.94 33.07
C GLY A 447 37.45 17.88 33.98
N MET A 448 36.13 17.59 33.83
CA MET A 448 35.50 16.51 34.59
C MET A 448 35.94 15.13 34.07
N GLY A 449 35.99 14.13 34.96
CA GLY A 449 36.23 12.74 34.55
C GLY A 449 35.15 12.21 33.63
N ILE A 450 35.48 11.27 32.68
CA ILE A 450 34.53 10.72 31.70
C ILE A 450 33.27 10.17 32.37
N VAL A 451 33.40 9.40 33.46
CA VAL A 451 32.27 8.81 34.18
C VAL A 451 31.45 9.89 34.88
N GLU A 452 32.12 10.88 35.44
CA GLU A 452 31.48 11.98 36.17
C GLU A 452 30.73 12.91 35.22
N SER A 453 31.31 13.22 34.05
CA SER A 453 30.67 14.03 32.99
C SER A 453 29.38 13.37 32.48
N ALA A 454 29.42 12.06 32.15
CA ALA A 454 28.26 11.30 31.73
C ALA A 454 27.14 11.24 32.80
N TYR A 455 27.52 10.97 34.05
CA TYR A 455 26.58 10.90 35.15
C TYR A 455 25.93 12.28 35.45
N SER A 456 26.71 13.34 35.40
CA SER A 456 26.23 14.71 35.56
C SER A 456 25.29 15.12 34.42
N ALA A 457 25.66 14.79 33.17
CA ALA A 457 24.82 15.04 31.99
C ALA A 457 23.45 14.35 32.13
N ALA A 458 23.46 13.07 32.48
CA ALA A 458 22.22 12.30 32.66
C ALA A 458 21.31 12.95 33.73
N GLN A 459 21.85 13.45 34.82
CA GLN A 459 21.07 14.11 35.90
C GLN A 459 20.43 15.41 35.44
N VAL A 460 21.21 16.29 34.80
CA VAL A 460 20.77 17.64 34.43
C VAL A 460 19.81 17.60 33.27
N ARG A 461 20.05 16.71 32.31
CA ARG A 461 19.26 16.61 31.07
C ARG A 461 17.99 15.76 31.20
N LEU A 462 17.80 15.00 32.30
CA LEU A 462 16.60 14.19 32.49
C LEU A 462 15.30 14.99 32.35
N ARG A 463 15.20 16.15 33.00
CA ARG A 463 13.98 16.97 32.96
C ARG A 463 13.70 17.56 31.59
N PRO A 464 14.63 18.23 30.89
CA PRO A 464 14.42 18.68 29.51
C PRO A 464 14.01 17.56 28.56
N ILE A 465 14.65 16.39 28.63
CA ILE A 465 14.34 15.23 27.80
C ILE A 465 12.91 14.75 28.05
N LEU A 466 12.52 14.53 29.29
CA LEU A 466 11.17 14.10 29.62
C LEU A 466 10.12 15.12 29.16
N MET A 467 10.40 16.42 29.27
CA MET A 467 9.49 17.45 28.76
C MET A 467 9.30 17.36 27.25
N THR A 468 10.40 17.27 26.48
CA THR A 468 10.31 17.20 25.01
C THR A 468 9.67 15.91 24.54
N VAL A 469 10.01 14.78 25.14
CA VAL A 469 9.47 13.47 24.76
C VAL A 469 7.97 13.38 25.09
N LEU A 470 7.55 13.79 26.28
CA LEU A 470 6.13 13.80 26.64
C LEU A 470 5.33 14.71 25.70
N THR A 471 5.84 15.91 25.40
CA THR A 471 5.17 16.82 24.46
C THR A 471 5.01 16.17 23.08
N MET A 472 6.03 15.46 22.58
CA MET A 472 5.95 14.74 21.31
C MET A 472 4.95 13.58 21.37
N ILE A 473 5.00 12.75 22.44
CA ILE A 473 4.06 11.64 22.62
C ILE A 473 2.62 12.16 22.62
N PHE A 474 2.32 13.16 23.46
CA PHE A 474 0.98 13.75 23.53
C PHE A 474 0.57 14.44 22.22
N GLY A 475 1.52 15.03 21.47
CA GLY A 475 1.28 15.60 20.17
C GLY A 475 0.93 14.56 19.09
N MET A 476 1.46 13.33 19.23
CA MET A 476 1.21 12.22 18.28
C MET A 476 0.03 11.32 18.67
N LEU A 477 -0.47 11.40 19.91
CA LEU A 477 -1.64 10.61 20.34
C LEU A 477 -2.88 10.81 19.47
N PRO A 478 -3.25 12.02 19.02
CA PRO A 478 -4.39 12.20 18.12
C PRO A 478 -4.25 11.43 16.80
N LEU A 479 -3.02 11.29 16.27
CA LEU A 479 -2.77 10.47 15.08
C LEU A 479 -2.94 8.98 15.38
N MET A 480 -2.48 8.51 16.53
CA MET A 480 -2.61 7.11 16.95
C MET A 480 -4.08 6.68 17.10
N PHE A 481 -4.95 7.59 17.53
CA PHE A 481 -6.39 7.36 17.74
C PHE A 481 -7.26 8.06 16.69
N SER A 482 -6.72 8.29 15.49
CA SER A 482 -7.48 8.89 14.40
C SER A 482 -8.66 8.03 13.97
N SER A 483 -9.73 8.66 13.48
CA SER A 483 -10.92 8.01 12.96
C SER A 483 -11.38 8.71 11.68
N GLY A 484 -12.07 7.99 10.80
CA GLY A 484 -12.52 8.52 9.51
C GLY A 484 -11.57 8.17 8.37
N ALA A 485 -11.61 8.92 7.27
CA ALA A 485 -10.74 8.73 6.12
C ALA A 485 -9.27 8.90 6.49
N GLY A 486 -8.40 8.01 6.03
CA GLY A 486 -6.97 8.03 6.34
C GLY A 486 -6.62 7.59 7.78
N ALA A 487 -7.59 7.04 8.51
CA ALA A 487 -7.41 6.67 9.91
C ALA A 487 -6.37 5.57 10.11
N ASN A 488 -6.37 4.54 9.26
CA ASN A 488 -5.46 3.40 9.39
C ASN A 488 -4.01 3.78 9.09
N GLY A 489 -3.78 4.64 8.08
CA GLY A 489 -2.47 5.19 7.78
C GLY A 489 -1.93 6.07 8.92
N ASN A 490 -2.75 7.02 9.38
CA ASN A 490 -2.40 7.89 10.50
C ASN A 490 -2.14 7.11 11.80
N SER A 491 -2.99 6.12 12.10
CA SER A 491 -2.84 5.25 13.27
C SER A 491 -1.55 4.43 13.20
N SER A 492 -1.21 3.89 12.02
CA SER A 492 0.04 3.16 11.81
C SER A 492 1.26 4.05 12.06
N LEU A 493 1.29 5.25 11.50
CA LEU A 493 2.36 6.23 11.70
C LEU A 493 2.44 6.66 13.17
N GLY A 494 1.30 7.08 13.75
CA GLY A 494 1.23 7.54 15.15
C GLY A 494 1.66 6.47 16.14
N THR A 495 1.20 5.23 15.96
CA THR A 495 1.56 4.08 16.82
C THR A 495 3.04 3.77 16.74
N GLY A 496 3.61 3.75 15.53
CA GLY A 496 5.04 3.51 15.33
C GLY A 496 5.90 4.53 16.07
N VAL A 497 5.56 5.80 15.97
CA VAL A 497 6.31 6.87 16.62
C VAL A 497 6.09 6.86 18.13
N VAL A 498 4.85 6.79 18.63
CA VAL A 498 4.55 6.78 20.05
C VAL A 498 5.18 5.57 20.73
N GLY A 499 4.98 4.36 20.18
CA GLY A 499 5.58 3.14 20.72
C GLY A 499 7.10 3.19 20.78
N GLY A 500 7.70 3.64 19.68
CA GLY A 500 9.16 3.82 19.61
C GLY A 500 9.70 4.88 20.55
N MET A 501 9.00 6.01 20.70
CA MET A 501 9.38 7.07 21.64
C MET A 501 9.26 6.62 23.09
N VAL A 502 8.20 5.91 23.48
CA VAL A 502 8.02 5.42 24.86
C VAL A 502 9.13 4.45 25.24
N VAL A 503 9.30 3.39 24.45
CA VAL A 503 10.29 2.33 24.75
C VAL A 503 11.71 2.86 24.53
N GLY A 504 11.95 3.52 23.40
CA GLY A 504 13.27 4.05 23.04
C GLY A 504 13.78 5.07 24.05
N THR A 505 12.95 6.02 24.49
CA THR A 505 13.39 7.03 25.47
C THR A 505 13.69 6.42 26.84
N LEU A 506 12.86 5.47 27.30
CA LEU A 506 13.13 4.77 28.56
C LEU A 506 14.48 4.04 28.52
N ALA A 507 14.76 3.35 27.43
CA ALA A 507 16.05 2.67 27.26
C ALA A 507 17.21 3.67 27.13
N LEU A 508 17.04 4.70 26.32
CA LEU A 508 18.04 5.71 25.98
C LEU A 508 18.55 6.46 27.21
N LEU A 509 17.66 6.79 28.17
CA LEU A 509 18.04 7.45 29.41
C LEU A 509 19.10 6.68 30.24
N PHE A 510 19.11 5.35 30.14
CA PHE A 510 20.07 4.50 30.84
C PHE A 510 21.25 4.07 29.98
N VAL A 511 21.00 3.83 28.70
CA VAL A 511 21.94 3.23 27.77
C VAL A 511 22.95 4.25 27.23
N VAL A 512 22.49 5.44 26.82
CA VAL A 512 23.34 6.47 26.20
C VAL A 512 24.47 6.95 27.11
N PRO A 513 24.26 7.23 28.41
CA PRO A 513 25.36 7.62 29.28
C PRO A 513 26.49 6.57 29.38
N VAL A 514 26.11 5.28 29.27
CA VAL A 514 27.10 4.19 29.35
C VAL A 514 27.83 4.04 28.03
N PHE A 515 27.13 4.11 26.89
CA PHE A 515 27.78 4.09 25.58
C PHE A 515 28.68 5.31 25.39
N TYR A 516 28.28 6.49 25.84
CA TYR A 516 29.14 7.65 25.81
C TYR A 516 30.47 7.37 26.58
N ILE A 517 30.42 6.81 27.78
CA ILE A 517 31.63 6.47 28.54
C ILE A 517 32.52 5.50 27.74
N ILE A 518 31.96 4.52 27.08
CA ILE A 518 32.74 3.52 26.34
C ILE A 518 33.40 4.15 25.10
N PHE A 519 32.64 4.91 24.33
CA PHE A 519 33.13 5.49 23.07
C PHE A 519 34.02 6.70 23.28
N GLU A 520 33.78 7.50 24.32
CA GLU A 520 34.66 8.60 24.71
C GLU A 520 36.00 8.07 25.19
N PHE A 521 36.00 7.01 26.01
CA PHE A 521 37.25 6.35 26.41
C PHE A 521 38.04 5.82 25.20
N LEU A 522 37.34 5.30 24.19
CA LEU A 522 37.95 4.82 22.96
C LEU A 522 38.53 5.99 22.11
N GLN A 523 37.81 7.10 22.06
CA GLN A 523 38.20 8.33 21.40
C GLN A 523 39.46 8.91 22.03
N GLU A 524 39.50 9.04 23.35
CA GLU A 524 40.66 9.60 24.08
C GLU A 524 41.90 8.74 23.99
N LYS A 525 41.74 7.42 23.82
CA LYS A 525 42.89 6.50 23.60
C LYS A 525 43.56 6.75 22.26
N ILE A 526 42.81 7.22 21.24
CA ILE A 526 43.35 7.47 19.88
C ILE A 526 43.77 8.92 19.73
N ARG A 527 42.97 9.85 20.28
CA ARG A 527 43.22 11.28 20.23
C ARG A 527 42.90 11.87 21.63
N PRO A 528 43.94 12.10 22.43
CA PRO A 528 43.72 12.69 23.76
C PRO A 528 43.06 14.07 23.62
N PRO A 529 42.23 14.49 24.61
CA PRO A 529 41.54 15.77 24.58
C PRO A 529 42.56 16.89 24.48
N MET A 530 42.35 17.83 23.55
CA MET A 530 43.17 19.04 23.51
C MET A 530 42.74 19.93 24.72
N GLU A 531 43.67 20.20 25.60
CA GLU A 531 43.52 21.11 26.75
C GLU A 531 43.43 22.60 26.35
N GLU A 532 43.11 22.92 25.11
CA GLU A 532 43.27 24.23 24.50
C GLU A 532 42.32 25.33 25.06
N GLU A 533 41.16 24.99 25.62
CA GLU A 533 40.27 26.03 26.13
C GLU A 533 40.58 26.49 27.55
N ALA A 534 41.18 25.64 28.36
CA ALA A 534 41.61 26.04 29.72
C ALA A 534 42.84 26.96 29.65
N ASP A 535 43.78 26.70 28.72
CA ASP A 535 44.98 27.52 28.56
C ASP A 535 44.65 28.90 27.94
N VAL A 536 43.67 28.98 26.98
CA VAL A 536 43.29 30.29 26.41
C VAL A 536 42.57 31.17 27.42
N GLN A 537 41.68 30.61 28.27
CA GLN A 537 41.07 31.41 29.35
C GLN A 537 42.08 31.84 30.40
N VAL A 538 43.03 30.99 30.76
CA VAL A 538 44.10 31.32 31.70
C VAL A 538 45.08 32.34 31.08
N LEU A 539 45.34 32.25 29.77
CA LEU A 539 46.13 33.26 29.06
C LEU A 539 45.40 34.59 28.95
N LEU A 540 44.09 34.61 28.67
CA LEU A 540 43.24 35.81 28.62
C LEU A 540 43.08 36.45 30.03
N GLU A 541 43.00 35.65 31.09
CA GLU A 541 43.02 36.17 32.46
C GLU A 541 44.40 36.73 32.87
N LYS A 542 45.48 36.09 32.45
CA LYS A 542 46.84 36.62 32.64
C LYS A 542 47.05 37.93 31.86
N GLU A 543 46.66 38.01 30.61
CA GLU A 543 46.74 39.25 29.81
C GLU A 543 45.91 40.37 30.44
N LYS A 544 44.69 40.07 30.90
CA LYS A 544 43.88 41.06 31.64
C LYS A 544 44.52 41.52 32.96
N SER A 545 45.11 40.59 33.70
CA SER A 545 45.77 40.92 34.95
C SER A 545 47.09 41.71 34.75
N GLU A 546 47.81 41.46 33.66
CA GLU A 546 48.97 42.23 33.24
C GLU A 546 48.60 43.62 32.71
N ALA A 547 47.52 43.73 31.93
CA ALA A 547 47.00 45.02 31.49
C ALA A 547 46.50 45.90 32.65
N GLU A 548 45.91 45.30 33.69
CA GLU A 548 45.51 46.01 34.89
C GLU A 548 46.73 46.42 35.76
N ARG A 549 47.83 45.67 35.73
CA ARG A 549 49.10 46.02 36.41
C ARG A 549 49.83 47.15 35.70
N ASN A 550 49.80 47.21 34.37
CA ASN A 550 50.46 48.28 33.61
C ASN A 550 49.68 49.60 33.55
N ASN A 551 48.43 49.62 33.99
CA ASN A 551 47.59 50.80 34.09
C ASN A 551 47.52 51.38 35.53
N LYS A 552 48.25 50.80 36.46
CA LYS A 552 48.52 51.34 37.81
C LYS A 552 49.97 51.77 37.92
#